data_5f939fd9cb959c81b73ee230738a3c44
#
_entry.id   5f939fd9cb959c81b73ee230738a3c44
#
_cell.length_a   1.000
_cell.length_b   1.000
_cell.length_c   1.000
_cell.angle_alpha   90.00
_cell.angle_beta   90.00
_cell.angle_gamma   90.00
#
_symmetry.space_group_name_H-M   'P 1'
#
loop_
_entity.id
_entity.type
_entity.pdbx_description
1 polymer ?
#
loop_
_entity_poly.entity_id
_entity_poly.type
_entity_poly.pdbx_seq_one_letter_code
_entity_poly.pdbx_strand_id
1 'polypeptide(L)'
;MQRLGSASPTSVGVWEPRLSFPIWPRGRGVAHVMCPEVPPARCDWLRRRMAEPGPQRGWFVFGFRGFAEPRGGGARRVEPEPGGIRLVRPAWSYTGLVTGRGRLALRGWLAGALPGHCQDLLPSESHVLLLRGAALEAWARGTGLCGGPAWRRRLHPGEAAGPLPLAPGGYVTPRPPFLCPLPPALQARKLVLGHEHAALLGPAGTVYTWGCGRHGQLGHGGLEPVSEPRLVEALHGVPMADVAAGGWHSVSVSEGGDLYVWGWNESGQLALPSKALAEKRPPAAASVAQPEEPGCGAGKAELKLVSHEAALGAEAVDFISIQAFPALLDLPQGSEVSKVSCGSRHTAAVTRKYGQLGHNEPASSDQPRQVGYFPANGLTVEDVVCGPWNTYVCAVEK
;
A
#
# COMPACT_ATOMS: atom_id res chain seq x y z
N MET A 1 -24.96 66.29 32.95
CA MET A 1 -26.41 66.47 32.67
C MET A 1 -26.83 65.47 31.61
N GLN A 2 -27.92 64.72 31.94
CA GLN A 2 -28.75 63.82 31.11
C GLN A 2 -28.06 62.51 30.70
N ARG A 3 -28.27 61.40 31.34
CA ARG A 3 -29.44 60.49 31.61
C ARG A 3 -30.02 59.81 30.37
N LEU A 4 -29.91 58.47 30.44
CA LEU A 4 -30.93 57.46 30.21
C LEU A 4 -31.05 56.84 28.79
N GLY A 5 -31.01 55.53 28.80
CA GLY A 5 -31.58 54.67 27.78
C GLY A 5 -31.18 53.21 27.98
N SER A 6 -31.82 52.56 28.95
CA SER A 6 -31.77 51.10 29.12
C SER A 6 -32.61 50.38 28.05
N ALA A 7 -32.13 49.35 27.39
CA ALA A 7 -32.94 48.42 26.66
C ALA A 7 -32.56 46.96 27.08
N SER A 8 -33.52 46.23 27.58
CA SER A 8 -33.49 44.88 28.06
C SER A 8 -33.31 43.84 26.93
N PRO A 9 -32.82 42.64 27.20
CA PRO A 9 -32.61 41.63 26.18
C PRO A 9 -33.91 40.88 25.85
N THR A 10 -34.15 40.74 24.57
CA THR A 10 -35.21 39.90 24.00
C THR A 10 -34.84 38.43 24.09
N SER A 11 -35.74 37.67 24.71
CA SER A 11 -35.72 36.21 24.86
C SER A 11 -35.72 35.48 23.49
N VAL A 12 -34.75 34.57 23.31
CA VAL A 12 -34.79 33.58 22.23
C VAL A 12 -35.52 32.35 22.76
N GLY A 13 -36.67 32.05 22.16
CA GLY A 13 -37.46 30.87 22.47
C GLY A 13 -36.80 29.59 21.91
N VAL A 14 -36.54 28.66 22.79
CA VAL A 14 -36.14 27.27 22.45
C VAL A 14 -37.40 26.48 22.17
N TRP A 15 -37.55 25.96 20.97
CA TRP A 15 -38.60 25.01 20.61
C TRP A 15 -38.08 23.58 20.82
N GLU A 16 -38.56 22.91 21.91
CA GLU A 16 -38.45 21.46 22.07
C GLU A 16 -39.71 20.80 21.45
N PRO A 17 -39.54 19.78 20.61
CA PRO A 17 -40.67 18.94 20.22
C PRO A 17 -40.94 17.91 21.33
N ARG A 18 -42.02 18.11 22.08
CA ARG A 18 -42.57 17.09 22.99
C ARG A 18 -43.18 15.97 22.15
N LEU A 19 -42.54 14.80 22.17
CA LEU A 19 -43.16 13.54 21.73
C LEU A 19 -43.96 12.99 22.94
N SER A 20 -45.27 13.17 22.88
CA SER A 20 -46.23 12.54 23.79
C SER A 20 -46.49 11.10 23.34
N PHE A 21 -46.11 10.14 24.15
CA PHE A 21 -46.55 8.74 24.00
C PHE A 21 -47.92 8.56 24.65
N PRO A 22 -48.89 7.88 24.04
CA PRO A 22 -50.16 7.56 24.65
C PRO A 22 -49.97 6.43 25.70
N ILE A 23 -50.48 6.69 26.92
CA ILE A 23 -50.56 5.70 27.99
C ILE A 23 -51.73 4.77 27.67
N TRP A 24 -51.42 3.46 27.55
CA TRP A 24 -52.44 2.42 27.41
C TRP A 24 -52.92 1.95 28.79
N PRO A 25 -54.22 1.81 29.03
CA PRO A 25 -54.75 1.29 30.27
C PRO A 25 -54.57 -0.24 30.35
N ARG A 26 -54.23 -0.72 31.53
CA ARG A 26 -54.23 -2.15 31.88
C ARG A 26 -55.67 -2.69 31.90
N GLY A 27 -56.02 -3.48 30.89
CA GLY A 27 -57.27 -4.25 30.88
C GLY A 27 -57.01 -5.70 30.52
N ARG A 28 -57.40 -6.63 31.41
CA ARG A 28 -57.36 -8.09 31.18
C ARG A 28 -58.34 -8.46 30.06
N GLY A 29 -57.87 -9.20 29.09
CA GLY A 29 -58.72 -9.79 28.07
C GLY A 29 -57.85 -10.54 27.07
N VAL A 30 -57.84 -11.88 27.18
CA VAL A 30 -57.26 -12.79 26.21
C VAL A 30 -58.13 -12.76 24.96
N ALA A 31 -57.69 -12.07 23.91
CA ALA A 31 -58.26 -12.23 22.58
C ALA A 31 -57.23 -12.92 21.69
N HIS A 32 -57.51 -14.17 21.35
CA HIS A 32 -56.83 -14.86 20.27
C HIS A 32 -57.14 -14.15 18.98
N VAL A 33 -56.23 -13.32 18.49
CA VAL A 33 -56.25 -12.87 17.10
C VAL A 33 -55.52 -13.95 16.30
N MET A 34 -56.30 -14.73 15.53
CA MET A 34 -55.76 -15.64 14.51
C MET A 34 -55.06 -14.74 13.45
N CYS A 35 -53.73 -14.76 13.41
CA CYS A 35 -52.98 -14.30 12.26
C CYS A 35 -53.27 -15.26 11.08
N PRO A 36 -53.58 -14.73 9.88
CA PRO A 36 -53.68 -15.58 8.70
C PRO A 36 -52.30 -16.25 8.46
N GLU A 37 -52.29 -17.55 8.30
CA GLU A 37 -51.17 -18.38 7.97
C GLU A 37 -50.46 -17.87 6.71
N VAL A 38 -49.28 -17.24 6.87
CA VAL A 38 -48.37 -16.94 5.77
C VAL A 38 -47.66 -18.24 5.45
N PRO A 39 -47.70 -18.74 4.19
CA PRO A 39 -47.09 -20.02 3.86
C PRO A 39 -45.58 -19.98 4.16
N PRO A 40 -45.01 -21.07 4.72
CA PRO A 40 -43.62 -21.14 5.21
C PRO A 40 -42.54 -20.80 4.15
N ALA A 41 -42.84 -20.95 2.86
CA ALA A 41 -41.91 -20.66 1.76
C ALA A 41 -41.48 -19.18 1.64
N ARG A 42 -42.27 -18.20 2.14
CA ARG A 42 -41.89 -16.78 2.10
C ARG A 42 -40.96 -16.36 3.24
N CYS A 43 -41.04 -17.05 4.37
CA CYS A 43 -40.15 -16.76 5.51
C CYS A 43 -38.74 -17.29 5.28
N ASP A 44 -38.58 -18.42 4.58
CA ASP A 44 -37.26 -18.97 4.26
C ASP A 44 -36.51 -18.13 3.21
N TRP A 45 -37.21 -17.50 2.24
CA TRP A 45 -36.57 -16.63 1.28
C TRP A 45 -36.07 -15.32 1.92
N LEU A 46 -36.85 -14.75 2.84
CA LEU A 46 -36.40 -13.58 3.63
C LEU A 46 -35.28 -13.93 4.60
N ARG A 47 -35.30 -15.09 5.25
CA ARG A 47 -34.20 -15.58 6.09
C ARG A 47 -32.93 -15.87 5.29
N ARG A 48 -33.04 -16.42 4.09
CA ARG A 48 -31.86 -16.62 3.21
C ARG A 48 -31.31 -15.32 2.67
N ARG A 49 -32.12 -14.31 2.38
CA ARG A 49 -31.68 -12.98 1.95
C ARG A 49 -31.06 -12.14 3.06
N MET A 50 -31.39 -12.42 4.34
CA MET A 50 -30.75 -11.77 5.49
C MET A 50 -29.51 -12.52 5.97
N ALA A 51 -29.20 -13.70 5.41
CA ALA A 51 -28.10 -14.56 5.82
C ALA A 51 -26.96 -14.66 4.78
N GLU A 52 -27.06 -13.99 3.64
CA GLU A 52 -25.90 -13.88 2.77
C GLU A 52 -24.97 -12.82 3.38
N PRO A 53 -23.82 -13.21 3.94
CA PRO A 53 -22.84 -12.24 4.34
C PRO A 53 -22.45 -11.47 3.06
N GLY A 54 -22.59 -10.16 3.09
CA GLY A 54 -22.12 -9.32 1.98
C GLY A 54 -20.67 -9.67 1.62
N PRO A 55 -20.19 -9.29 0.43
CA PRO A 55 -18.90 -9.70 -0.09
C PRO A 55 -17.81 -9.54 0.98
N GLN A 56 -17.18 -10.67 1.36
CA GLN A 56 -16.25 -10.69 2.48
C GLN A 56 -14.93 -10.06 2.05
N ARG A 57 -14.65 -8.92 2.65
CA ARG A 57 -13.35 -8.24 2.52
C ARG A 57 -12.31 -8.95 3.37
N GLY A 58 -11.17 -9.30 2.77
CA GLY A 58 -10.08 -9.97 3.45
C GLY A 58 -8.72 -9.38 3.12
N TRP A 59 -7.77 -9.50 4.06
CA TRP A 59 -6.37 -9.20 3.82
C TRP A 59 -5.60 -10.49 3.61
N PHE A 60 -4.71 -10.48 2.63
CA PHE A 60 -3.82 -11.57 2.27
C PHE A 60 -2.38 -11.08 2.35
N VAL A 61 -1.46 -11.95 2.73
CA VAL A 61 -0.04 -11.64 2.82
C VAL A 61 0.78 -12.62 2.02
N PHE A 62 1.80 -12.08 1.31
CA PHE A 62 2.80 -12.81 0.55
C PHE A 62 4.19 -12.46 1.06
N GLY A 63 5.16 -13.33 0.86
CA GLY A 63 6.56 -13.09 1.20
C GLY A 63 6.94 -13.45 2.63
N PHE A 64 8.08 -12.93 3.08
CA PHE A 64 8.66 -13.24 4.38
C PHE A 64 7.87 -12.60 5.53
N ARG A 65 7.61 -13.36 6.60
CA ARG A 65 6.78 -12.92 7.74
C ARG A 65 7.49 -12.92 9.08
N GLY A 66 8.76 -13.27 9.11
CA GLY A 66 9.57 -13.40 10.32
C GLY A 66 10.19 -14.78 10.47
N PHE A 67 11.10 -14.90 11.43
CA PHE A 67 11.91 -16.11 11.64
C PHE A 67 11.12 -17.31 12.22
N ALA A 68 9.91 -17.09 12.71
CA ALA A 68 9.10 -18.10 13.41
C ALA A 68 8.12 -18.88 12.51
N GLU A 69 8.00 -18.54 11.22
CA GLU A 69 7.04 -19.19 10.32
C GLU A 69 7.72 -19.95 9.18
N PRO A 70 7.19 -21.12 8.75
CA PRO A 70 7.76 -21.88 7.65
C PRO A 70 7.70 -21.04 6.34
N ARG A 71 8.75 -21.17 5.53
CA ARG A 71 8.90 -20.54 4.22
C ARG A 71 7.86 -21.11 3.25
N GLY A 72 6.68 -20.51 3.20
CA GLY A 72 5.63 -20.84 2.24
C GLY A 72 5.44 -19.70 1.24
N GLY A 73 5.62 -19.96 -0.06
CA GLY A 73 5.54 -18.95 -1.13
C GLY A 73 4.13 -18.49 -1.50
N GLY A 74 3.06 -19.04 -0.89
CA GLY A 74 1.67 -18.77 -1.29
C GLY A 74 1.00 -17.60 -0.58
N ALA A 75 -0.11 -17.13 -1.15
CA ALA A 75 -1.03 -16.20 -0.50
C ALA A 75 -1.61 -16.83 0.76
N ARG A 76 -1.57 -16.07 1.86
CA ARG A 76 -2.20 -16.50 3.11
C ARG A 76 -3.14 -15.42 3.61
N ARG A 77 -4.34 -15.81 3.96
CA ARG A 77 -5.30 -14.90 4.57
C ARG A 77 -4.79 -14.45 5.94
N VAL A 78 -4.78 -13.15 6.18
CA VAL A 78 -4.48 -12.58 7.48
C VAL A 78 -5.65 -12.89 8.41
N GLU A 79 -5.37 -13.41 9.60
CA GLU A 79 -6.42 -13.70 10.57
C GLU A 79 -7.28 -12.46 10.83
N PRO A 80 -8.61 -12.61 10.78
CA PRO A 80 -9.50 -11.50 10.99
C PRO A 80 -9.39 -10.97 12.42
N GLU A 81 -9.42 -9.65 12.56
CA GLU A 81 -9.54 -8.98 13.85
C GLU A 81 -11.01 -8.62 14.15
N PRO A 82 -11.43 -8.61 15.41
CA PRO A 82 -12.77 -8.17 15.78
C PRO A 82 -13.06 -6.73 15.29
N GLY A 83 -14.02 -6.60 14.38
CA GLY A 83 -14.34 -5.33 13.70
C GLY A 83 -13.64 -5.13 12.36
N GLY A 84 -13.00 -6.17 11.81
CA GLY A 84 -12.29 -6.13 10.53
C GLY A 84 -10.99 -5.32 10.58
N ILE A 85 -10.10 -5.57 9.63
CA ILE A 85 -8.83 -4.82 9.48
C ILE A 85 -9.06 -3.66 8.51
N ARG A 86 -8.93 -2.43 9.01
CA ARG A 86 -9.05 -1.21 8.21
C ARG A 86 -7.72 -0.79 7.57
N LEU A 87 -6.62 -0.96 8.31
CA LEU A 87 -5.30 -0.48 7.91
C LEU A 87 -4.23 -1.49 8.28
N VAL A 88 -3.31 -1.72 7.35
CA VAL A 88 -2.11 -2.55 7.54
C VAL A 88 -0.90 -1.68 7.33
N ARG A 89 0.06 -1.71 8.28
CA ARG A 89 1.33 -0.98 8.20
C ARG A 89 2.47 -1.92 8.60
N PRO A 90 3.13 -2.53 7.64
CA PRO A 90 4.25 -3.45 7.93
C PRO A 90 5.56 -2.72 8.20
N ALA A 91 6.32 -3.23 9.17
CA ALA A 91 7.73 -2.94 9.41
C ALA A 91 8.59 -4.16 9.07
N TRP A 92 9.89 -4.13 9.40
CA TRP A 92 10.79 -5.26 9.17
C TRP A 92 10.44 -6.48 9.99
N SER A 93 10.22 -6.29 11.30
CA SER A 93 10.10 -7.37 12.26
C SER A 93 8.67 -7.54 12.80
N TYR A 94 7.76 -6.63 12.48
CA TYR A 94 6.37 -6.67 12.93
C TYR A 94 5.43 -5.95 11.95
N THR A 95 4.15 -6.17 12.13
CA THR A 95 3.10 -5.48 11.37
C THR A 95 2.10 -4.88 12.32
N GLY A 96 1.79 -3.60 12.12
CA GLY A 96 0.71 -2.92 12.80
C GLY A 96 -0.60 -3.04 12.03
N LEU A 97 -1.66 -3.46 12.72
CA LEU A 97 -3.00 -3.59 12.19
C LEU A 97 -3.93 -2.65 12.95
N VAL A 98 -4.69 -1.83 12.25
CA VAL A 98 -5.74 -1.01 12.85
C VAL A 98 -7.10 -1.56 12.41
N THR A 99 -7.94 -1.90 13.38
CA THR A 99 -9.28 -2.41 13.10
C THR A 99 -10.25 -1.28 12.71
N GLY A 100 -11.41 -1.64 12.15
CA GLY A 100 -12.48 -0.68 11.86
C GLY A 100 -12.98 0.09 13.10
N ARG A 101 -12.81 -0.51 14.31
CA ARG A 101 -13.11 0.13 15.59
C ARG A 101 -11.93 0.92 16.17
N GLY A 102 -10.83 1.09 15.44
CA GLY A 102 -9.65 1.82 15.87
C GLY A 102 -8.77 1.10 16.92
N ARG A 103 -8.92 -0.21 17.11
CA ARG A 103 -7.98 -0.97 17.95
C ARG A 103 -6.69 -1.19 17.18
N LEU A 104 -5.56 -0.98 17.85
CA LEU A 104 -4.24 -1.32 17.33
C LEU A 104 -3.85 -2.72 17.79
N ALA A 105 -3.52 -3.59 16.86
CA ALA A 105 -2.89 -4.89 17.09
C ALA A 105 -1.52 -4.91 16.42
N LEU A 106 -0.52 -5.36 17.14
CA LEU A 106 0.85 -5.54 16.64
C LEU A 106 1.12 -7.04 16.54
N ARG A 107 1.59 -7.49 15.37
CA ARG A 107 1.88 -8.90 15.09
C ARG A 107 3.33 -9.07 14.62
N GLY A 108 3.98 -10.11 15.08
CA GLY A 108 5.38 -10.41 14.81
C GLY A 108 6.24 -10.27 16.04
N TRP A 109 7.49 -9.84 15.90
CA TRP A 109 8.42 -9.72 17.02
C TRP A 109 7.97 -8.70 18.09
N LEU A 110 7.24 -7.67 17.70
CA LEU A 110 6.54 -6.77 18.60
C LEU A 110 5.07 -7.18 18.64
N ALA A 111 4.75 -8.20 19.43
CA ALA A 111 3.36 -8.63 19.62
C ALA A 111 2.75 -7.90 20.81
N GLY A 112 1.51 -7.46 20.65
CA GLY A 112 0.75 -6.79 21.70
C GLY A 112 -0.37 -5.91 21.17
N ALA A 113 -1.06 -5.27 22.10
CA ALA A 113 -2.09 -4.29 21.81
C ALA A 113 -1.88 -3.07 22.72
N LEU A 114 -1.85 -1.89 22.14
CA LEU A 114 -1.91 -0.66 22.92
C LEU A 114 -3.36 -0.29 23.16
N PRO A 115 -3.73 0.04 24.41
CA PRO A 115 -5.10 0.44 24.74
C PRO A 115 -5.44 1.78 24.09
N GLY A 116 -6.73 1.98 23.81
CA GLY A 116 -7.28 3.20 23.24
C GLY A 116 -7.42 3.18 21.73
N HIS A 117 -8.04 4.24 21.19
CA HIS A 117 -8.37 4.39 19.78
C HIS A 117 -7.14 4.87 18.98
N CYS A 118 -6.80 4.17 17.91
CA CYS A 118 -5.75 4.52 16.97
C CYS A 118 -6.36 4.83 15.60
N GLN A 119 -6.02 5.98 15.04
CA GLN A 119 -6.50 6.41 13.73
C GLN A 119 -5.54 5.97 12.62
N ASP A 120 -4.23 6.12 12.83
CA ASP A 120 -3.18 5.70 11.91
C ASP A 120 -1.89 5.42 12.68
N LEU A 121 -0.95 4.72 12.03
CA LEU A 121 0.37 4.46 12.59
C LEU A 121 1.44 4.51 11.50
N LEU A 122 2.66 4.85 11.92
CA LEU A 122 3.87 4.78 11.11
C LEU A 122 4.89 3.92 11.88
N PRO A 123 5.11 2.66 11.47
CA PRO A 123 5.98 1.75 12.19
C PRO A 123 7.44 1.94 11.78
N SER A 124 8.37 1.70 12.72
CA SER A 124 9.78 1.49 12.45
C SER A 124 10.40 0.52 13.44
N GLU A 125 11.66 0.18 13.23
CA GLU A 125 12.38 -0.74 14.14
C GLU A 125 12.80 -0.08 15.46
N SER A 126 12.80 1.23 15.56
CA SER A 126 13.12 1.97 16.78
C SER A 126 11.90 2.49 17.51
N HIS A 127 10.91 3.00 16.79
CA HIS A 127 9.71 3.62 17.33
C HIS A 127 8.46 3.26 16.54
N VAL A 128 7.33 3.33 17.21
CA VAL A 128 5.99 3.31 16.59
C VAL A 128 5.38 4.69 16.78
N LEU A 129 5.15 5.40 15.67
CA LEU A 129 4.37 6.63 15.70
C LEU A 129 2.89 6.31 15.55
N LEU A 130 2.08 6.94 16.38
CA LEU A 130 0.64 6.75 16.43
C LEU A 130 -0.08 8.08 16.31
N LEU A 131 -1.15 8.09 15.53
CA LEU A 131 -2.16 9.15 15.56
C LEU A 131 -3.33 8.65 16.44
N ARG A 132 -3.52 9.29 17.61
CA ARG A 132 -4.52 8.88 18.61
C ARG A 132 -5.33 10.10 19.08
N GLY A 133 -6.60 10.15 18.68
CA GLY A 133 -7.43 11.32 18.99
C GLY A 133 -6.83 12.60 18.39
N ALA A 134 -6.57 13.59 19.22
CA ALA A 134 -5.93 14.84 18.83
C ALA A 134 -4.44 14.87 19.22
N ALA A 135 -3.71 13.75 19.09
CA ALA A 135 -2.30 13.68 19.44
C ALA A 135 -1.51 12.77 18.51
N LEU A 136 -0.29 13.19 18.19
CA LEU A 136 0.77 12.39 17.60
C LEU A 136 1.68 11.90 18.72
N GLU A 137 1.98 10.61 18.76
CA GLU A 137 2.77 9.98 19.82
C GLU A 137 3.84 9.07 19.21
N ALA A 138 5.10 9.21 19.64
CA ALA A 138 6.16 8.28 19.33
C ALA A 138 6.44 7.38 20.54
N TRP A 139 6.31 6.08 20.36
CA TRP A 139 6.54 5.07 21.38
C TRP A 139 7.82 4.31 21.07
N ALA A 140 8.75 4.31 22.02
CA ALA A 140 10.01 3.57 21.86
C ALA A 140 9.76 2.07 21.96
N ARG A 141 10.32 1.31 21.00
CA ARG A 141 10.15 -0.15 20.94
C ARG A 141 10.87 -0.89 22.06
N GLY A 142 12.06 -0.40 22.48
CA GLY A 142 12.90 -1.06 23.47
C GLY A 142 12.29 -1.20 24.86
N THR A 143 11.24 -0.43 25.17
CA THR A 143 10.49 -0.48 26.45
C THR A 143 9.27 -1.41 26.38
N GLY A 144 9.11 -2.19 25.31
CA GLY A 144 7.92 -3.02 25.12
C GLY A 144 6.62 -2.22 25.01
N LEU A 145 6.70 -0.95 24.61
CA LEU A 145 5.60 0.02 24.58
C LEU A 145 4.98 0.31 25.96
N CYS A 146 5.70 0.01 27.03
CA CYS A 146 5.31 0.31 28.40
C CYS A 146 5.86 1.68 28.83
N GLY A 147 5.23 2.33 29.79
CA GLY A 147 5.76 3.54 30.40
C GLY A 147 5.37 4.88 29.74
N GLY A 148 4.73 4.89 28.59
CA GLY A 148 4.28 6.11 27.93
C GLY A 148 5.08 6.47 26.67
N PRO A 149 4.61 7.47 25.87
CA PRO A 149 5.29 7.90 24.66
C PRO A 149 6.59 8.64 24.95
N ALA A 150 7.64 8.34 24.20
CA ALA A 150 8.92 9.05 24.24
C ALA A 150 8.80 10.49 23.73
N TRP A 151 7.85 10.74 22.86
CA TRP A 151 7.53 12.06 22.32
C TRP A 151 6.01 12.16 22.08
N ARG A 152 5.46 13.36 22.30
CA ARG A 152 4.04 13.65 22.07
C ARG A 152 3.84 15.08 21.60
N ARG A 153 3.01 15.26 20.58
CA ARG A 153 2.49 16.54 20.12
C ARG A 153 0.96 16.51 20.18
N ARG A 154 0.35 17.45 20.85
CA ARG A 154 -1.10 17.69 20.77
C ARG A 154 -1.40 18.49 19.51
N LEU A 155 -2.47 18.11 18.83
CA LEU A 155 -3.02 18.85 17.69
C LEU A 155 -4.02 19.89 18.24
N HIS A 156 -4.02 21.09 17.67
CA HIS A 156 -4.96 22.13 18.05
C HIS A 156 -6.36 21.83 17.50
N PRO A 157 -7.45 22.34 18.13
CA PRO A 157 -8.79 22.28 17.56
C PRO A 157 -8.81 22.88 16.16
N GLY A 158 -9.30 22.13 15.16
CA GLY A 158 -9.28 22.52 13.75
C GLY A 158 -8.09 22.00 12.96
N GLU A 159 -7.00 21.55 13.58
CA GLU A 159 -5.94 20.82 12.91
C GLU A 159 -6.38 19.37 12.64
N ALA A 160 -6.60 19.02 11.39
CA ALA A 160 -6.80 17.64 10.98
C ALA A 160 -5.46 17.04 10.57
N ALA A 161 -5.03 15.97 11.22
CA ALA A 161 -3.97 15.15 10.67
C ALA A 161 -4.54 14.34 9.50
N GLY A 162 -3.88 14.45 8.35
CA GLY A 162 -4.10 13.54 7.22
C GLY A 162 -3.62 12.12 7.54
N PRO A 163 -3.68 11.21 6.57
CA PRO A 163 -3.01 9.92 6.73
C PRO A 163 -1.50 10.15 6.93
N LEU A 164 -0.94 9.44 7.92
CA LEU A 164 0.49 9.53 8.20
C LEU A 164 1.32 9.12 6.96
N PRO A 165 2.44 9.79 6.70
CA PRO A 165 3.19 10.66 7.61
C PRO A 165 2.80 12.15 7.62
N LEU A 166 1.79 12.61 6.86
CA LEU A 166 1.38 14.01 6.88
C LEU A 166 0.84 14.42 8.24
N ALA A 167 1.30 15.58 8.71
CA ALA A 167 0.89 16.20 9.96
C ALA A 167 0.73 17.70 9.78
N PRO A 168 -0.07 18.38 10.61
CA PRO A 168 -0.19 19.84 10.54
C PRO A 168 1.16 20.53 10.63
N GLY A 169 1.44 21.41 9.68
CA GLY A 169 2.70 22.15 9.58
C GLY A 169 3.91 21.35 9.11
N GLY A 170 3.72 20.09 8.67
CA GLY A 170 4.84 19.29 8.22
C GLY A 170 4.52 17.80 8.05
N TYR A 171 5.47 16.95 8.38
CA TYR A 171 5.31 15.52 8.34
C TYR A 171 6.06 14.84 9.50
N VAL A 172 5.59 13.66 9.90
CA VAL A 172 6.26 12.89 10.94
C VAL A 172 7.19 11.84 10.35
N THR A 173 8.30 11.63 11.05
CA THR A 173 9.29 10.60 10.73
C THR A 173 9.37 9.60 11.88
N PRO A 174 9.69 8.32 11.62
CA PRO A 174 9.78 7.32 12.68
C PRO A 174 11.07 7.42 13.54
N ARG A 175 11.87 8.47 13.33
CA ARG A 175 13.10 8.77 14.07
C ARG A 175 13.09 10.22 14.52
N PRO A 176 13.79 10.58 15.61
CA PRO A 176 13.96 11.98 15.96
C PRO A 176 14.50 12.82 14.79
N PRO A 177 13.98 14.02 14.59
CA PRO A 177 13.15 14.84 15.49
C PRO A 177 11.64 14.53 15.50
N PHE A 178 11.16 13.42 14.93
CA PHE A 178 9.78 12.93 14.79
C PHE A 178 8.84 13.84 14.00
N LEU A 179 9.05 15.12 13.99
CA LEU A 179 8.28 16.08 13.19
C LEU A 179 9.24 16.99 12.42
N CYS A 180 9.09 16.97 11.11
CA CYS A 180 9.84 17.79 10.18
C CYS A 180 8.92 18.83 9.53
N PRO A 181 9.32 20.10 9.47
CA PRO A 181 8.50 21.14 8.83
C PRO A 181 8.45 20.92 7.31
N LEU A 182 7.35 21.34 6.70
CA LEU A 182 7.26 21.56 5.26
C LEU A 182 7.11 23.05 4.98
N PRO A 183 7.64 23.55 3.85
CA PRO A 183 7.41 24.92 3.44
C PRO A 183 5.90 25.23 3.41
N PRO A 184 5.44 26.35 3.99
CA PRO A 184 4.00 26.66 4.07
C PRO A 184 3.30 26.77 2.72
N ALA A 185 4.02 27.13 1.67
CA ALA A 185 3.51 27.19 0.30
C ALA A 185 3.34 25.81 -0.34
N LEU A 186 3.95 24.77 0.22
CA LEU A 186 3.90 23.42 -0.32
C LEU A 186 2.70 22.66 0.24
N GLN A 187 1.63 22.61 -0.53
CA GLN A 187 0.46 21.82 -0.19
C GLN A 187 0.70 20.36 -0.56
N ALA A 188 0.30 19.45 0.33
CA ALA A 188 0.49 18.02 0.16
C ALA A 188 -0.84 17.27 0.17
N ARG A 189 -1.09 16.46 -0.87
CA ARG A 189 -2.19 15.50 -0.94
C ARG A 189 -1.78 14.16 -0.33
N LYS A 190 -0.54 13.73 -0.60
CA LYS A 190 0.06 12.50 -0.10
C LYS A 190 1.55 12.69 0.13
N LEU A 191 2.07 12.09 1.18
CA LEU A 191 3.50 12.00 1.43
C LEU A 191 3.85 10.56 1.76
N VAL A 192 4.94 10.07 1.23
CA VAL A 192 5.46 8.73 1.49
C VAL A 192 6.94 8.81 1.86
N LEU A 193 7.36 7.93 2.74
CA LEU A 193 8.74 7.83 3.18
C LEU A 193 9.35 6.53 2.65
N GLY A 194 10.44 6.66 1.91
CA GLY A 194 11.34 5.57 1.60
C GLY A 194 12.33 5.33 2.75
N HIS A 195 13.38 4.54 2.49
CA HIS A 195 14.35 4.25 3.53
C HIS A 195 15.20 5.48 3.91
N GLU A 196 15.58 6.29 2.92
CA GLU A 196 16.44 7.46 3.09
C GLU A 196 15.97 8.68 2.29
N HIS A 197 14.76 8.64 1.75
CA HIS A 197 14.17 9.74 0.97
C HIS A 197 12.68 9.84 1.23
N ALA A 198 12.11 10.94 0.78
CA ALA A 198 10.68 11.21 0.83
C ALA A 198 10.18 11.61 -0.56
N ALA A 199 8.93 11.29 -0.84
CA ALA A 199 8.21 11.75 -2.01
C ALA A 199 6.85 12.33 -1.61
N LEU A 200 6.50 13.48 -2.17
CA LEU A 200 5.29 14.23 -1.90
C LEU A 200 4.51 14.44 -3.19
N LEU A 201 3.22 14.17 -3.14
CA LEU A 201 2.27 14.45 -4.19
C LEU A 201 1.46 15.70 -3.82
N GLY A 202 1.57 16.74 -4.63
CA GLY A 202 0.80 17.97 -4.50
C GLY A 202 -0.64 17.83 -5.02
N PRO A 203 -1.50 18.82 -4.75
CA PRO A 203 -2.91 18.80 -5.18
C PRO A 203 -3.10 18.76 -6.69
N ALA A 204 -2.20 19.43 -7.44
CA ALA A 204 -2.21 19.46 -8.90
C ALA A 204 -1.52 18.27 -9.56
N GLY A 205 -1.22 17.20 -8.82
CA GLY A 205 -0.51 16.04 -9.34
C GLY A 205 1.00 16.25 -9.50
N THR A 206 1.57 17.30 -8.95
CA THR A 206 3.02 17.57 -8.95
C THR A 206 3.73 16.67 -7.95
N VAL A 207 4.91 16.16 -8.31
CA VAL A 207 5.72 15.30 -7.43
C VAL A 207 6.98 16.04 -7.00
N TYR A 208 7.24 16.00 -5.70
CA TYR A 208 8.45 16.53 -5.08
C TYR A 208 9.19 15.42 -4.35
N THR A 209 10.52 15.42 -4.41
CA THR A 209 11.36 14.45 -3.72
C THR A 209 12.52 15.14 -3.02
N TRP A 210 12.99 14.56 -1.92
CA TRP A 210 14.16 15.02 -1.15
C TRP A 210 14.73 13.87 -0.30
N GLY A 211 15.93 14.08 0.22
CA GLY A 211 16.66 13.10 1.02
C GLY A 211 17.91 12.62 0.30
N CYS A 212 18.30 11.37 0.51
CA CYS A 212 19.45 10.76 -0.12
C CYS A 212 19.16 10.41 -1.59
N GLY A 213 20.09 10.78 -2.50
CA GLY A 213 19.96 10.61 -3.95
C GLY A 213 20.88 9.55 -4.58
N ARG A 214 21.80 8.94 -3.79
CA ARG A 214 22.91 8.10 -4.30
C ARG A 214 22.54 6.93 -5.21
N HIS A 215 21.29 6.55 -5.27
CA HIS A 215 20.76 5.50 -6.14
C HIS A 215 19.78 6.04 -7.19
N GLY A 216 19.75 7.36 -7.42
CA GLY A 216 18.84 7.99 -8.37
C GLY A 216 17.38 8.06 -7.90
N GLN A 217 17.08 7.67 -6.65
CA GLN A 217 15.72 7.58 -6.12
C GLN A 217 14.98 8.92 -6.01
N LEU A 218 15.67 10.04 -6.19
CA LEU A 218 15.07 11.37 -6.21
C LEU A 218 14.49 11.75 -7.58
N GLY A 219 14.97 11.14 -8.68
CA GLY A 219 14.44 11.40 -10.01
C GLY A 219 14.88 12.71 -10.67
N HIS A 220 15.94 13.35 -10.14
CA HIS A 220 16.45 14.65 -10.64
C HIS A 220 17.60 14.52 -11.66
N GLY A 221 17.95 13.29 -12.06
CA GLY A 221 19.04 13.00 -12.97
C GLY A 221 20.42 12.92 -12.33
N GLY A 222 20.59 13.47 -11.13
CA GLY A 222 21.80 13.40 -10.33
C GLY A 222 21.69 12.35 -9.20
N LEU A 223 22.84 12.12 -8.52
CA LEU A 223 22.96 11.20 -7.39
C LEU A 223 23.19 11.94 -6.05
N GLU A 224 23.18 13.25 -6.10
CA GLU A 224 23.42 14.12 -4.92
C GLU A 224 22.19 14.14 -3.99
N PRO A 225 22.40 14.26 -2.68
CA PRO A 225 21.31 14.44 -1.73
C PRO A 225 20.66 15.82 -1.89
N VAL A 226 19.36 15.88 -1.63
CA VAL A 226 18.57 17.11 -1.65
C VAL A 226 17.92 17.29 -0.28
N SER A 227 18.21 18.39 0.41
CA SER A 227 17.75 18.61 1.79
C SER A 227 16.29 19.07 1.89
N GLU A 228 15.77 19.73 0.86
CA GLU A 228 14.43 20.31 0.83
C GLU A 228 13.58 19.71 -0.30
N PRO A 229 12.24 19.73 -0.21
CA PRO A 229 11.38 19.27 -1.28
C PRO A 229 11.68 19.97 -2.62
N ARG A 230 12.12 19.19 -3.61
CA ARG A 230 12.43 19.65 -4.96
C ARG A 230 11.48 19.01 -5.97
N LEU A 231 10.94 19.80 -6.89
CA LEU A 231 10.08 19.32 -7.97
C LEU A 231 10.82 18.33 -8.86
N VAL A 232 10.17 17.22 -9.18
CA VAL A 232 10.67 16.26 -10.19
C VAL A 232 10.31 16.80 -11.58
N GLU A 233 11.22 17.57 -12.16
CA GLU A 233 11.01 18.31 -13.43
C GLU A 233 10.60 17.39 -14.58
N ALA A 234 11.14 16.16 -14.61
CA ALA A 234 10.82 15.17 -15.65
C ALA A 234 9.35 14.72 -15.66
N LEU A 235 8.60 14.98 -14.57
CA LEU A 235 7.17 14.70 -14.47
C LEU A 235 6.32 15.97 -14.62
N HIS A 236 6.96 17.13 -14.87
CA HIS A 236 6.23 18.38 -15.02
C HIS A 236 5.28 18.33 -16.23
N GLY A 237 4.03 18.74 -16.01
CA GLY A 237 2.99 18.69 -17.04
C GLY A 237 2.24 17.37 -17.16
N VAL A 238 2.67 16.32 -16.46
CA VAL A 238 1.94 15.06 -16.34
C VAL A 238 1.32 14.97 -14.94
N PRO A 239 -0.01 15.10 -14.79
CA PRO A 239 -0.65 15.05 -13.48
C PRO A 239 -0.58 13.63 -12.90
N MET A 240 0.03 13.50 -11.72
CA MET A 240 0.15 12.24 -11.01
C MET A 240 -1.03 12.00 -10.06
N ALA A 241 -1.55 10.79 -10.07
CA ALA A 241 -2.63 10.32 -9.22
C ALA A 241 -2.12 9.72 -7.90
N ASP A 242 -0.98 9.03 -7.95
CA ASP A 242 -0.41 8.34 -6.79
C ASP A 242 1.12 8.34 -6.81
N VAL A 243 1.74 8.17 -5.63
CA VAL A 243 3.18 8.07 -5.44
C VAL A 243 3.51 7.05 -4.36
N ALA A 244 4.59 6.29 -4.56
CA ALA A 244 5.14 5.35 -3.58
C ALA A 244 6.67 5.46 -3.52
N ALA A 245 7.24 5.23 -2.34
CA ALA A 245 8.68 5.21 -2.09
C ALA A 245 9.08 3.90 -1.44
N GLY A 246 10.08 3.25 -1.99
CA GLY A 246 10.61 1.99 -1.49
C GLY A 246 11.92 2.15 -0.71
N GLY A 247 12.75 1.10 -0.69
CA GLY A 247 14.07 1.19 -0.07
C GLY A 247 14.91 2.31 -0.71
N TRP A 248 15.18 2.17 -2.00
CA TRP A 248 16.01 3.10 -2.78
C TRP A 248 15.44 3.31 -4.20
N HIS A 249 14.14 3.25 -4.33
CA HIS A 249 13.44 3.54 -5.58
C HIS A 249 12.13 4.27 -5.31
N SER A 250 11.63 4.92 -6.31
CA SER A 250 10.38 5.68 -6.27
C SER A 250 9.52 5.34 -7.46
N VAL A 251 8.23 5.43 -7.29
CA VAL A 251 7.24 5.11 -8.32
C VAL A 251 6.11 6.12 -8.26
N SER A 252 5.61 6.53 -9.41
CA SER A 252 4.44 7.40 -9.53
C SER A 252 3.47 6.87 -10.59
N VAL A 253 2.19 7.10 -10.37
CA VAL A 253 1.11 6.73 -11.30
C VAL A 253 0.46 7.98 -11.82
N SER A 254 0.34 8.12 -13.15
CA SER A 254 -0.38 9.23 -13.76
C SER A 254 -1.89 9.12 -13.56
N GLU A 255 -2.65 10.20 -13.76
CA GLU A 255 -4.11 10.15 -13.77
C GLU A 255 -4.66 9.24 -14.89
N GLY A 256 -3.88 9.06 -15.97
CA GLY A 256 -4.15 8.11 -17.04
C GLY A 256 -3.89 6.65 -16.69
N GLY A 257 -3.21 6.38 -15.58
CA GLY A 257 -2.85 5.02 -15.15
C GLY A 257 -1.47 4.55 -15.63
N ASP A 258 -0.65 5.43 -16.20
CA ASP A 258 0.72 5.12 -16.58
C ASP A 258 1.61 5.04 -15.35
N LEU A 259 2.59 4.15 -15.39
CA LEU A 259 3.50 3.89 -14.30
C LEU A 259 4.90 4.44 -14.61
N TYR A 260 5.37 5.35 -13.78
CA TYR A 260 6.71 5.93 -13.84
C TYR A 260 7.57 5.39 -12.70
N VAL A 261 8.78 4.94 -13.02
CA VAL A 261 9.70 4.27 -12.08
C VAL A 261 11.08 4.88 -12.14
N TRP A 262 11.76 5.01 -11.00
CA TRP A 262 13.14 5.50 -10.94
C TRP A 262 13.84 5.08 -9.66
N GLY A 263 15.17 5.13 -9.66
CA GLY A 263 16.02 4.74 -8.56
C GLY A 263 16.82 3.48 -8.83
N TRP A 264 17.07 2.69 -7.80
CA TRP A 264 17.86 1.47 -7.83
C TRP A 264 17.11 0.30 -8.46
N ASN A 265 17.81 -0.53 -9.28
CA ASN A 265 17.18 -1.63 -10.04
C ASN A 265 17.92 -2.98 -9.98
N GLU A 266 18.91 -3.17 -9.13
CA GLU A 266 19.66 -4.44 -9.12
C GLU A 266 18.83 -5.69 -8.82
N SER A 267 17.70 -5.54 -8.11
CA SER A 267 16.76 -6.63 -7.83
C SER A 267 15.57 -6.68 -8.78
N GLY A 268 15.57 -5.87 -9.86
CA GLY A 268 14.46 -5.78 -10.82
C GLY A 268 13.25 -5.01 -10.29
N GLN A 269 13.41 -4.22 -9.21
CA GLN A 269 12.30 -3.52 -8.58
C GLN A 269 11.65 -2.43 -9.42
N LEU A 270 12.32 -1.99 -10.48
CA LEU A 270 11.79 -1.05 -11.47
C LEU A 270 11.13 -1.74 -12.67
N ALA A 271 11.21 -3.08 -12.75
CA ALA A 271 10.79 -3.85 -13.92
C ALA A 271 11.50 -3.38 -15.22
N LEU A 272 12.73 -2.93 -15.09
CA LEU A 272 13.67 -2.60 -16.19
C LEU A 272 14.75 -3.69 -16.25
N PRO A 273 15.37 -3.94 -17.43
CA PRO A 273 16.39 -4.98 -17.58
C PRO A 273 17.50 -4.87 -16.53
N SER A 274 17.73 -5.93 -15.74
CA SER A 274 18.72 -5.97 -14.67
C SER A 274 19.84 -6.96 -14.98
N LYS A 275 21.10 -6.51 -14.95
CA LYS A 275 22.28 -7.36 -15.16
C LYS A 275 22.36 -8.49 -14.15
N ALA A 276 22.13 -8.19 -12.88
CA ALA A 276 22.19 -9.19 -11.80
C ALA A 276 21.14 -10.30 -11.94
N LEU A 277 20.02 -10.05 -12.64
CA LEU A 277 19.02 -11.05 -12.94
C LEU A 277 19.31 -11.78 -14.26
N ALA A 278 19.88 -11.10 -15.26
CA ALA A 278 20.28 -11.73 -16.50
C ALA A 278 21.37 -12.79 -16.27
N GLU A 279 22.34 -12.52 -15.40
CA GLU A 279 23.40 -13.47 -15.04
C GLU A 279 22.90 -14.72 -14.29
N LYS A 280 21.73 -14.62 -13.63
CA LYS A 280 21.08 -15.74 -12.92
C LYS A 280 20.09 -16.52 -13.80
N ARG A 281 19.80 -16.04 -15.00
CA ARG A 281 18.95 -16.76 -15.95
C ARG A 281 19.70 -17.95 -16.50
N PRO A 282 19.19 -19.20 -16.41
CA PRO A 282 19.81 -20.31 -17.11
C PRO A 282 19.88 -19.98 -18.60
N PRO A 283 20.96 -20.33 -19.32
CA PRO A 283 21.03 -20.13 -20.75
C PRO A 283 19.78 -20.74 -21.35
N ALA A 284 19.12 -19.97 -22.24
CA ALA A 284 17.95 -20.45 -22.96
C ALA A 284 18.33 -21.80 -23.58
N ALA A 285 17.64 -22.87 -23.17
CA ALA A 285 17.85 -24.17 -23.76
C ALA A 285 17.64 -24.00 -25.26
N ALA A 286 18.73 -24.10 -26.02
CA ALA A 286 18.66 -24.17 -27.44
C ALA A 286 17.62 -25.24 -27.74
N SER A 287 16.60 -24.90 -28.52
CA SER A 287 15.55 -25.82 -28.91
C SER A 287 16.25 -27.06 -29.50
N VAL A 288 16.21 -28.16 -28.73
CA VAL A 288 16.72 -29.44 -29.18
C VAL A 288 15.75 -29.84 -30.29
N ALA A 289 16.21 -29.63 -31.55
CA ALA A 289 15.61 -30.30 -32.67
C ALA A 289 15.62 -31.79 -32.34
N GLN A 290 14.47 -32.41 -32.46
CA GLN A 290 14.32 -33.86 -32.27
C GLN A 290 15.33 -34.57 -33.14
N PRO A 291 16.05 -35.59 -32.63
CA PRO A 291 16.92 -36.38 -33.50
C PRO A 291 16.05 -37.24 -34.44
N GLU A 292 16.13 -36.97 -35.71
CA GLU A 292 15.70 -37.93 -36.73
C GLU A 292 16.62 -39.14 -36.68
N GLU A 293 16.02 -40.33 -36.84
CA GLU A 293 16.63 -41.66 -36.81
C GLU A 293 17.83 -41.77 -37.77
N PRO A 294 18.90 -42.55 -37.43
CA PRO A 294 20.10 -42.62 -38.26
C PRO A 294 19.91 -43.55 -39.43
N GLY A 295 19.80 -42.97 -40.60
CA GLY A 295 20.06 -43.70 -41.88
C GLY A 295 21.54 -44.01 -42.03
N CYS A 296 21.86 -45.28 -42.16
CA CYS A 296 23.17 -45.83 -42.39
C CYS A 296 23.82 -45.29 -43.71
N GLY A 297 24.96 -44.58 -43.63
CA GLY A 297 25.70 -44.14 -44.81
C GLY A 297 27.13 -43.67 -44.44
N ALA A 298 28.12 -44.50 -44.77
CA ALA A 298 29.55 -44.24 -44.60
C ALA A 298 30.03 -43.08 -45.48
N GLY A 299 30.83 -42.13 -44.92
CA GLY A 299 31.53 -41.15 -45.74
C GLY A 299 32.25 -40.07 -44.98
N LYS A 300 33.56 -40.25 -44.85
CA LYS A 300 34.67 -39.25 -44.76
C LYS A 300 34.52 -38.03 -43.83
N ALA A 301 35.36 -38.03 -42.79
CA ALA A 301 35.71 -36.88 -41.98
C ALA A 301 36.35 -35.78 -42.82
N GLU A 302 35.72 -34.61 -42.87
CA GLU A 302 36.31 -33.35 -43.32
C GLU A 302 36.16 -32.32 -42.21
N LEU A 303 37.32 -31.95 -41.63
CA LEU A 303 37.40 -30.87 -40.64
C LEU A 303 37.03 -29.55 -41.31
N LYS A 304 35.82 -29.07 -41.17
CA LYS A 304 35.46 -27.69 -41.47
C LYS A 304 35.75 -26.80 -40.25
N LEU A 305 36.75 -25.95 -40.44
CA LEU A 305 36.98 -24.75 -39.62
C LEU A 305 35.67 -23.93 -39.64
N VAL A 306 34.93 -23.93 -38.54
CA VAL A 306 33.78 -23.03 -38.38
C VAL A 306 34.33 -21.67 -38.02
N SER A 307 34.34 -20.77 -39.02
CA SER A 307 34.65 -19.37 -38.88
C SER A 307 33.71 -18.70 -37.86
N HIS A 308 34.30 -17.89 -36.99
CA HIS A 308 33.70 -17.09 -35.95
C HIS A 308 32.85 -15.90 -36.48
N GLU A 309 31.87 -16.14 -37.35
CA GLU A 309 31.07 -15.06 -37.96
C GLU A 309 29.54 -15.19 -37.79
N ALA A 310 29.07 -15.97 -36.82
CA ALA A 310 27.62 -16.11 -36.57
C ALA A 310 27.19 -15.57 -35.21
N ALA A 311 27.76 -14.43 -34.75
CA ALA A 311 27.39 -13.77 -33.52
C ALA A 311 27.05 -12.27 -33.69
N LEU A 312 26.57 -11.88 -34.87
CA LEU A 312 26.10 -10.51 -35.16
C LEU A 312 24.58 -10.52 -35.30
N GLY A 313 23.87 -10.56 -34.16
CA GLY A 313 22.40 -10.51 -34.16
C GLY A 313 21.73 -10.52 -32.77
N ALA A 314 22.50 -10.65 -31.70
CA ALA A 314 21.94 -10.37 -30.37
C ALA A 314 22.00 -8.86 -30.14
N GLU A 315 20.88 -8.17 -30.25
CA GLU A 315 20.77 -6.79 -29.76
C GLU A 315 21.34 -6.75 -28.36
N ALA A 316 22.37 -5.92 -28.13
CA ALA A 316 22.95 -5.74 -26.80
C ALA A 316 21.86 -5.14 -25.91
N VAL A 317 21.31 -5.96 -25.01
CA VAL A 317 20.34 -5.48 -24.02
C VAL A 317 21.11 -4.60 -23.05
N ASP A 318 20.83 -3.31 -23.05
CA ASP A 318 21.39 -2.37 -22.07
C ASP A 318 20.77 -2.66 -20.70
N PHE A 319 21.62 -3.01 -19.74
CA PHE A 319 21.19 -3.26 -18.38
C PHE A 319 21.21 -1.97 -17.55
N ILE A 320 20.14 -1.76 -16.78
CA ILE A 320 19.93 -0.58 -15.97
C ILE A 320 20.05 -0.97 -14.48
N SER A 321 21.13 -0.52 -13.81
CA SER A 321 21.31 -0.68 -12.36
C SER A 321 20.74 0.50 -11.57
N ILE A 322 20.79 1.70 -12.17
CA ILE A 322 20.26 2.95 -11.58
C ILE A 322 19.54 3.71 -12.69
N GLN A 323 18.30 4.06 -12.44
CA GLN A 323 17.50 4.93 -13.27
C GLN A 323 17.33 6.28 -12.57
N ALA A 324 18.11 7.29 -12.95
CA ALA A 324 18.17 8.56 -12.25
C ALA A 324 17.04 9.55 -12.62
N PHE A 325 16.34 9.32 -13.72
CA PHE A 325 15.13 10.04 -14.12
C PHE A 325 13.92 9.11 -14.11
N PRO A 326 12.70 9.63 -13.90
CA PRO A 326 11.48 8.87 -14.12
C PRO A 326 11.44 8.26 -15.51
N ALA A 327 11.30 6.94 -15.58
CA ALA A 327 11.11 6.18 -16.80
C ALA A 327 9.68 5.66 -16.87
N LEU A 328 9.02 5.85 -18.00
CA LEU A 328 7.71 5.24 -18.26
C LEU A 328 7.89 3.73 -18.42
N LEU A 329 7.11 2.97 -17.65
CA LEU A 329 7.11 1.51 -17.73
C LEU A 329 5.99 1.05 -18.66
N ASP A 330 6.38 0.34 -19.72
CA ASP A 330 5.41 -0.32 -20.58
C ASP A 330 4.84 -1.57 -19.91
N LEU A 331 3.55 -1.54 -19.64
CA LEU A 331 2.85 -2.63 -18.96
C LEU A 331 2.15 -3.53 -19.98
N PRO A 332 2.18 -4.86 -19.78
CA PRO A 332 1.50 -5.78 -20.70
C PRO A 332 0.01 -5.44 -20.86
N GLN A 333 -0.49 -5.52 -22.10
CA GLN A 333 -1.91 -5.39 -22.46
C GLN A 333 -2.55 -4.01 -22.18
N GLY A 334 -1.78 -2.93 -22.12
CA GLY A 334 -2.32 -1.59 -21.86
C GLY A 334 -3.03 -1.52 -20.50
N SER A 335 -2.44 -2.12 -19.47
CA SER A 335 -3.00 -2.16 -18.11
C SER A 335 -2.89 -0.80 -17.45
N GLU A 336 -4.00 -0.19 -17.06
CA GLU A 336 -4.04 1.05 -16.29
C GLU A 336 -3.83 0.77 -14.80
N VAL A 337 -2.83 1.40 -14.18
CA VAL A 337 -2.56 1.29 -12.76
C VAL A 337 -3.47 2.23 -11.97
N SER A 338 -4.02 1.73 -10.87
CA SER A 338 -4.86 2.51 -9.96
C SER A 338 -4.19 2.80 -8.61
N LYS A 339 -3.31 1.90 -8.15
CA LYS A 339 -2.56 2.04 -6.90
C LYS A 339 -1.19 1.42 -7.02
N VAL A 340 -0.24 1.97 -6.27
CA VAL A 340 1.13 1.46 -6.20
C VAL A 340 1.63 1.44 -4.77
N SER A 341 2.47 0.47 -4.45
CA SER A 341 3.16 0.37 -3.18
C SER A 341 4.55 -0.24 -3.38
N CYS A 342 5.54 0.28 -2.66
CA CYS A 342 6.93 -0.15 -2.77
C CYS A 342 7.40 -0.79 -1.47
N GLY A 343 8.10 -1.91 -1.59
CA GLY A 343 8.86 -2.53 -0.50
C GLY A 343 10.34 -2.12 -0.54
N SER A 344 11.20 -2.83 0.17
CA SER A 344 12.63 -2.49 0.13
C SER A 344 13.24 -2.74 -1.25
N ARG A 345 12.87 -3.84 -1.91
CA ARG A 345 13.44 -4.30 -3.20
C ARG A 345 12.37 -4.86 -4.14
N HIS A 346 11.14 -4.41 -4.01
CA HIS A 346 10.05 -4.82 -4.91
C HIS A 346 9.01 -3.72 -5.02
N THR A 347 8.26 -3.76 -6.09
CA THR A 347 7.13 -2.87 -6.37
C THR A 347 5.88 -3.73 -6.59
N ALA A 348 4.75 -3.29 -6.06
CA ALA A 348 3.45 -3.89 -6.31
C ALA A 348 2.48 -2.83 -6.82
N ALA A 349 1.69 -3.19 -7.83
CA ALA A 349 0.69 -2.32 -8.42
C ALA A 349 -0.67 -3.03 -8.49
N VAL A 350 -1.75 -2.25 -8.39
CA VAL A 350 -3.12 -2.70 -8.65
C VAL A 350 -3.56 -2.08 -9.96
N THR A 351 -3.97 -2.90 -10.91
CA THR A 351 -4.52 -2.43 -12.18
C THR A 351 -6.03 -2.43 -12.17
N ARG A 352 -6.66 -1.56 -12.96
CA ARG A 352 -8.13 -1.42 -13.01
C ARG A 352 -8.83 -2.67 -13.56
N LYS A 353 -8.18 -3.40 -14.47
CA LYS A 353 -8.78 -4.59 -15.12
C LYS A 353 -8.47 -5.90 -14.41
N TYR A 354 -7.28 -6.02 -13.79
CA TYR A 354 -6.79 -7.28 -13.21
C TYR A 354 -5.91 -6.94 -12.00
N GLY A 355 -6.44 -6.90 -10.80
CA GLY A 355 -5.65 -6.64 -9.57
C GLY A 355 -4.46 -7.59 -9.44
N GLN A 356 -3.22 -7.07 -9.23
CA GLN A 356 -2.03 -7.90 -9.40
C GLN A 356 -0.78 -7.47 -8.64
N LEU A 357 0.00 -8.39 -8.24
CA LEU A 357 1.41 -8.70 -8.08
C LEU A 357 1.71 -9.37 -6.73
N GLY A 358 2.01 -10.65 -6.75
CA GLY A 358 2.59 -11.49 -5.71
C GLY A 358 2.92 -12.85 -6.31
N HIS A 359 4.20 -13.20 -6.35
CA HIS A 359 4.68 -14.45 -6.95
C HIS A 359 4.86 -15.50 -5.86
N ASN A 360 4.51 -16.76 -6.16
CA ASN A 360 4.78 -17.91 -5.31
C ASN A 360 6.25 -18.36 -5.37
N GLU A 361 7.10 -17.68 -6.13
CA GLU A 361 8.49 -18.03 -6.34
C GLU A 361 9.41 -17.06 -5.59
N PRO A 362 10.50 -17.54 -4.96
CA PRO A 362 11.48 -16.70 -4.28
C PRO A 362 12.40 -15.96 -5.27
N ALA A 363 12.24 -16.19 -6.58
CA ALA A 363 13.05 -15.58 -7.62
C ALA A 363 12.64 -14.13 -7.87
N SER A 364 13.62 -13.23 -7.91
CA SER A 364 13.44 -11.85 -8.37
C SER A 364 13.16 -11.81 -9.87
N SER A 365 12.33 -10.86 -10.33
CA SER A 365 12.02 -10.64 -11.74
C SER A 365 12.18 -9.16 -12.09
N ASP A 366 12.76 -8.88 -13.25
CA ASP A 366 12.85 -7.57 -13.89
C ASP A 366 11.75 -7.37 -14.95
N GLN A 367 10.70 -8.18 -14.87
CA GLN A 367 9.51 -8.04 -15.71
C GLN A 367 8.27 -8.04 -14.84
N PRO A 368 7.25 -7.23 -15.18
CA PRO A 368 5.97 -7.26 -14.49
C PRO A 368 5.32 -8.64 -14.65
N ARG A 369 4.91 -9.25 -13.55
CA ARG A 369 4.22 -10.55 -13.55
C ARG A 369 2.88 -10.45 -12.85
N GLN A 370 1.88 -11.09 -13.43
CA GLN A 370 0.53 -11.17 -12.85
C GLN A 370 0.44 -12.17 -11.72
N VAL A 371 -0.22 -11.78 -10.60
CA VAL A 371 -0.61 -12.72 -9.54
C VAL A 371 -1.90 -13.42 -9.88
N GLY A 372 -1.79 -14.65 -10.36
CA GLY A 372 -2.94 -15.47 -10.73
C GLY A 372 -3.83 -15.89 -9.55
N TYR A 373 -3.35 -15.79 -8.31
CA TYR A 373 -4.07 -16.24 -7.11
C TYR A 373 -5.46 -15.60 -6.95
N PHE A 374 -5.55 -14.27 -7.06
CA PHE A 374 -6.80 -13.55 -6.81
C PHE A 374 -7.88 -13.86 -7.86
N PRO A 375 -7.59 -13.75 -9.18
CA PRO A 375 -8.57 -14.13 -10.19
C PRO A 375 -8.99 -15.59 -10.12
N ALA A 376 -8.05 -16.50 -9.85
CA ALA A 376 -8.32 -17.94 -9.74
C ALA A 376 -9.24 -18.29 -8.55
N ASN A 377 -9.26 -17.44 -7.52
CA ASN A 377 -10.12 -17.61 -6.34
C ASN A 377 -11.34 -16.68 -6.34
N GLY A 378 -11.70 -16.05 -7.47
CA GLY A 378 -12.86 -15.17 -7.56
C GLY A 378 -12.74 -13.89 -6.73
N LEU A 379 -11.52 -13.44 -6.47
CA LEU A 379 -11.24 -12.28 -5.64
C LEU A 379 -10.90 -11.04 -6.50
N THR A 380 -11.41 -9.88 -6.10
CA THR A 380 -11.06 -8.58 -6.67
C THR A 380 -10.16 -7.82 -5.71
N VAL A 381 -8.99 -7.37 -6.17
CA VAL A 381 -8.03 -6.61 -5.35
C VAL A 381 -8.46 -5.14 -5.30
N GLU A 382 -8.54 -4.60 -4.08
CA GLU A 382 -8.88 -3.20 -3.81
C GLU A 382 -7.69 -2.38 -3.37
N ASP A 383 -6.74 -3.00 -2.65
CA ASP A 383 -5.61 -2.29 -2.06
C ASP A 383 -4.37 -3.16 -1.94
N VAL A 384 -3.19 -2.52 -1.97
CA VAL A 384 -1.90 -3.16 -1.79
C VAL A 384 -1.02 -2.34 -0.88
N VAL A 385 -0.35 -3.00 0.07
CA VAL A 385 0.60 -2.39 0.99
C VAL A 385 1.85 -3.27 1.06
N CYS A 386 2.96 -2.74 0.57
CA CYS A 386 4.25 -3.41 0.68
C CYS A 386 4.92 -3.08 2.01
N GLY A 387 5.43 -4.11 2.65
CA GLY A 387 6.42 -3.99 3.71
C GLY A 387 7.82 -4.21 3.15
N PRO A 388 8.85 -4.19 3.99
CA PRO A 388 10.22 -4.40 3.54
C PRO A 388 10.42 -5.71 2.77
N TRP A 389 9.79 -6.81 3.18
CA TRP A 389 9.95 -8.15 2.61
C TRP A 389 8.63 -8.90 2.35
N ASN A 390 7.53 -8.23 2.49
CA ASN A 390 6.21 -8.80 2.33
C ASN A 390 5.27 -7.85 1.61
N THR A 391 4.20 -8.39 1.06
CA THR A 391 3.15 -7.62 0.40
C THR A 391 1.80 -8.03 0.99
N TYR A 392 1.06 -7.08 1.48
CA TYR A 392 -0.32 -7.24 1.94
C TYR A 392 -1.27 -6.78 0.86
N VAL A 393 -2.28 -7.57 0.60
CA VAL A 393 -3.29 -7.30 -0.42
C VAL A 393 -4.67 -7.37 0.22
N CYS A 394 -5.45 -6.33 0.05
CA CYS A 394 -6.86 -6.32 0.41
C CYS A 394 -7.69 -6.76 -0.80
N ALA A 395 -8.49 -7.79 -0.62
CA ALA A 395 -9.35 -8.30 -1.67
C ALA A 395 -10.76 -8.60 -1.17
N VAL A 396 -11.72 -8.53 -2.09
CA VAL A 396 -13.14 -8.76 -1.86
C VAL A 396 -13.61 -9.89 -2.76
N GLU A 397 -14.45 -10.75 -2.24
CA GLU A 397 -15.14 -11.80 -3.02
C GLU A 397 -16.06 -11.13 -4.06
N LYS A 398 -16.05 -11.66 -5.30
CA LYS A 398 -16.89 -11.16 -6.40
C LYS A 398 -18.36 -11.50 -6.18
#